data_e91eaacbdf6e6fbd6732ecfb612952da
#
_entry.id   e91eaacbdf6e6fbd6732ecfb612952da
#
_cell.length_a   1.000
_cell.length_b   1.000
_cell.length_c   1.000
_cell.angle_alpha   90.00
_cell.angle_beta   90.00
_cell.angle_gamma   90.00
#
_symmetry.space_group_name_H-M   'P 1'
#
loop_
_entity.id
_entity.type
_entity.pdbx_description
1 polymer ?
#
loop_
_entity_poly.entity_id
_entity_poly.type
_entity_poly.pdbx_seq_one_letter_code
_entity_poly.pdbx_strand_id
1 'polypeptide(L)'
;NIDHLVSFFKHRNCQFALMHCVALYPTPDNEFYLNQIDLLKKRYPGIEIGWSTHENPDELFPAAIALAKGATLLERHIGKPTDKITLNAYSSNKDQLDNWIKAAKKTITICGRGKREINEKEIESLNSLKRGIYLNNDVEIGKELKKDDVYFAMPYQKDQIESGNWREGIIAKSNLKAHNPLSNKDVEIKDEPDYLIIKKAIHEVKGMLAEANIILNSEFEVEYSHHYGVKKFKQFGVVIINIINRDYCKKILVQLPNQVHPPQYHKLKEETFQVLSGSLVVNLDGKEKLLY
;
A
#
# COMPACT_ATOMS: atom_id res chain seq x y z
N ASN A 1 -13.34 -8.80 31.66
CA ASN A 1 -12.16 -9.40 31.08
C ASN A 1 -12.45 -9.88 29.64
N ILE A 2 -12.15 -9.03 28.65
CA ILE A 2 -12.52 -9.24 27.25
C ILE A 2 -11.87 -10.52 26.69
N ASP A 3 -10.61 -10.81 27.02
CA ASP A 3 -9.90 -11.99 26.52
C ASP A 3 -10.62 -13.30 26.85
N HIS A 4 -11.16 -13.42 28.06
CA HIS A 4 -11.91 -14.59 28.46
C HIS A 4 -13.21 -14.76 27.67
N LEU A 5 -13.92 -13.66 27.43
CA LEU A 5 -15.14 -13.68 26.62
C LEU A 5 -14.85 -14.06 25.18
N VAL A 6 -13.81 -13.46 24.59
CA VAL A 6 -13.35 -13.76 23.22
C VAL A 6 -12.98 -15.24 23.10
N SER A 7 -12.19 -15.76 24.06
CA SER A 7 -11.79 -17.16 24.09
C SER A 7 -13.01 -18.09 24.24
N PHE A 8 -13.92 -17.76 25.11
CA PHE A 8 -15.15 -18.52 25.34
C PHE A 8 -16.02 -18.64 24.10
N PHE A 9 -16.30 -17.51 23.42
CA PHE A 9 -17.13 -17.51 22.21
C PHE A 9 -16.43 -18.19 21.02
N LYS A 10 -15.11 -17.99 20.86
CA LYS A 10 -14.32 -18.68 19.82
C LYS A 10 -14.34 -20.20 20.04
N HIS A 11 -14.14 -20.65 21.26
CA HIS A 11 -14.16 -22.09 21.57
C HIS A 11 -15.52 -22.76 21.27
N ARG A 12 -16.60 -21.99 21.36
CA ARG A 12 -17.96 -22.44 21.02
C ARG A 12 -18.38 -22.24 19.59
N ASN A 13 -17.47 -21.77 18.73
CA ASN A 13 -17.76 -21.41 17.33
C ASN A 13 -18.93 -20.42 17.17
N CYS A 14 -19.14 -19.55 18.15
CA CYS A 14 -20.15 -18.50 18.08
C CYS A 14 -19.62 -17.34 17.23
N GLN A 15 -20.45 -16.82 16.34
CA GLN A 15 -20.19 -15.54 15.69
C GLN A 15 -20.54 -14.41 16.65
N PHE A 16 -19.63 -13.47 16.82
CA PHE A 16 -19.82 -12.31 17.69
C PHE A 16 -18.97 -11.13 17.23
N ALA A 17 -19.32 -9.95 17.69
CA ALA A 17 -18.54 -8.71 17.51
C ALA A 17 -18.22 -8.11 18.88
N LEU A 18 -17.20 -7.25 18.93
CA LEU A 18 -16.86 -6.45 20.10
C LEU A 18 -17.28 -5.01 19.86
N MET A 19 -18.01 -4.43 20.79
CA MET A 19 -18.41 -3.02 20.72
C MET A 19 -17.57 -2.20 21.69
N HIS A 20 -16.84 -1.18 21.16
CA HIS A 20 -16.31 -0.12 22.02
C HIS A 20 -17.48 0.73 22.51
N CYS A 21 -17.60 0.90 23.81
CA CYS A 21 -18.68 1.64 24.44
C CYS A 21 -18.14 2.40 25.65
N VAL A 22 -18.61 3.63 25.83
CA VAL A 22 -18.32 4.45 27.02
C VAL A 22 -19.64 4.71 27.75
N ALA A 23 -19.70 4.32 29.01
CA ALA A 23 -20.90 4.42 29.85
C ALA A 23 -21.07 5.81 30.48
N LEU A 24 -21.02 6.85 29.66
CA LEU A 24 -21.37 8.25 30.00
C LEU A 24 -22.52 8.71 29.12
N TYR A 25 -23.51 9.38 29.68
CA TYR A 25 -24.82 9.63 29.06
C TYR A 25 -25.27 11.11 29.21
N PRO A 26 -25.07 12.02 28.23
CA PRO A 26 -24.29 11.81 27.00
C PRO A 26 -22.78 11.71 27.25
N THR A 27 -22.07 11.06 26.30
CA THR A 27 -20.61 10.99 26.33
C THR A 27 -20.02 12.32 25.84
N PRO A 28 -19.17 13.01 26.62
CA PRO A 28 -18.46 14.19 26.13
C PRO A 28 -17.32 13.83 25.18
N ASP A 29 -16.93 14.75 24.30
CA ASP A 29 -15.97 14.52 23.20
C ASP A 29 -14.62 13.95 23.68
N ASN A 30 -14.09 14.45 24.77
CA ASN A 30 -12.81 14.02 25.34
C ASN A 30 -12.84 12.61 25.95
N GLU A 31 -14.02 12.00 26.08
CA GLU A 31 -14.22 10.68 26.69
C GLU A 31 -14.57 9.58 25.68
N PHE A 32 -14.67 9.89 24.39
CA PHE A 32 -14.97 8.85 23.37
C PHE A 32 -13.87 7.81 23.20
N TYR A 33 -12.62 8.20 23.34
CA TYR A 33 -11.45 7.30 23.18
C TYR A 33 -11.51 6.40 21.93
N LEU A 34 -11.94 6.92 20.79
CA LEU A 34 -12.18 6.14 19.57
C LEU A 34 -10.92 5.39 19.03
N ASN A 35 -9.73 5.77 19.50
CA ASN A 35 -8.51 4.98 19.25
C ASN A 35 -8.56 3.57 19.82
N GLN A 36 -9.48 3.28 20.75
CA GLN A 36 -9.70 1.92 21.26
C GLN A 36 -10.18 0.97 20.15
N ILE A 37 -10.84 1.47 19.12
CA ILE A 37 -11.24 0.68 17.93
C ILE A 37 -10.02 0.09 17.26
N ASP A 38 -8.98 0.90 17.03
CA ASP A 38 -7.71 0.44 16.43
C ASP A 38 -7.02 -0.60 17.31
N LEU A 39 -7.00 -0.38 18.63
CA LEU A 39 -6.40 -1.29 19.58
C LEU A 39 -7.15 -2.64 19.64
N LEU A 40 -8.48 -2.61 19.64
CA LEU A 40 -9.29 -3.82 19.62
C LEU A 40 -9.10 -4.62 18.33
N LYS A 41 -9.08 -3.95 17.17
CA LYS A 41 -8.79 -4.58 15.88
C LYS A 41 -7.43 -5.26 15.86
N LYS A 42 -6.40 -4.57 16.37
CA LYS A 42 -5.04 -5.12 16.45
C LYS A 42 -4.95 -6.31 17.40
N ARG A 43 -5.66 -6.26 18.54
CA ARG A 43 -5.62 -7.30 19.56
C ARG A 43 -6.44 -8.54 19.18
N TYR A 44 -7.54 -8.35 18.47
CA TYR A 44 -8.49 -9.41 18.11
C TYR A 44 -8.68 -9.51 16.58
N PRO A 45 -7.64 -9.89 15.83
CA PRO A 45 -7.76 -10.03 14.39
C PRO A 45 -8.85 -11.06 14.03
N GLY A 46 -9.63 -10.73 12.99
CA GLY A 46 -10.73 -11.58 12.54
C GLY A 46 -12.03 -11.49 13.36
N ILE A 47 -12.11 -10.57 14.35
CA ILE A 47 -13.35 -10.23 15.04
C ILE A 47 -13.82 -8.86 14.56
N GLU A 48 -15.12 -8.77 14.24
CA GLU A 48 -15.75 -7.49 13.90
C GLU A 48 -15.75 -6.55 15.12
N ILE A 49 -15.27 -5.32 14.89
CA ILE A 49 -15.24 -4.28 15.93
C ILE A 49 -16.27 -3.22 15.58
N GLY A 50 -17.11 -2.90 16.53
CA GLY A 50 -18.13 -1.88 16.42
C GLY A 50 -17.98 -0.77 17.45
N TRP A 51 -18.89 0.19 17.37
CA TRP A 51 -18.99 1.30 18.32
C TRP A 51 -20.44 1.50 18.75
N SER A 52 -20.66 1.44 20.07
CA SER A 52 -21.93 1.70 20.75
C SER A 52 -21.85 3.08 21.40
N THR A 53 -22.75 3.96 21.03
CA THR A 53 -22.55 5.40 21.21
C THR A 53 -23.65 6.10 22.00
N HIS A 54 -23.26 7.13 22.78
CA HIS A 54 -24.15 7.93 23.61
C HIS A 54 -23.85 9.44 23.50
N GLU A 55 -23.31 9.89 22.35
CA GLU A 55 -23.12 11.32 22.09
C GLU A 55 -24.43 12.09 21.97
N ASN A 56 -24.31 13.42 21.95
CA ASN A 56 -25.42 14.28 21.55
C ASN A 56 -25.96 13.82 20.17
N PRO A 57 -27.28 13.63 20.01
CA PRO A 57 -27.89 13.13 18.78
C PRO A 57 -27.61 13.96 17.51
N ASP A 58 -27.26 15.24 17.64
CA ASP A 58 -26.93 16.11 16.51
C ASP A 58 -25.47 16.02 16.07
N GLU A 59 -24.62 15.35 16.87
CA GLU A 59 -23.21 15.11 16.53
C GLU A 59 -23.06 13.96 15.53
N LEU A 60 -22.37 14.26 14.41
CA LEU A 60 -22.16 13.30 13.32
C LEU A 60 -20.69 12.84 13.22
N PHE A 61 -19.74 13.64 13.72
CA PHE A 61 -18.33 13.37 13.61
C PHE A 61 -17.87 12.08 14.32
N PRO A 62 -18.35 11.77 15.54
CA PRO A 62 -17.90 10.57 16.23
C PRO A 62 -18.17 9.30 15.43
N ALA A 63 -19.35 9.16 14.81
CA ALA A 63 -19.68 8.03 13.95
C ALA A 63 -18.77 7.96 12.71
N ALA A 64 -18.50 9.10 12.09
CA ALA A 64 -17.60 9.19 10.94
C ALA A 64 -16.17 8.75 11.32
N ILE A 65 -15.66 9.21 12.46
CA ILE A 65 -14.34 8.83 12.96
C ILE A 65 -14.28 7.34 13.29
N ALA A 66 -15.30 6.79 13.98
CA ALA A 66 -15.35 5.37 14.31
C ALA A 66 -15.30 4.49 13.05
N LEU A 67 -16.06 4.84 12.01
CA LEU A 67 -16.04 4.15 10.72
C LEU A 67 -14.69 4.30 10.00
N ALA A 68 -14.09 5.49 10.01
CA ALA A 68 -12.77 5.72 9.44
C ALA A 68 -11.66 4.90 10.13
N LYS A 69 -11.81 4.64 11.43
CA LYS A 69 -10.94 3.71 12.20
C LYS A 69 -11.28 2.24 11.95
N GLY A 70 -12.30 1.98 11.15
CA GLY A 70 -12.70 0.65 10.70
C GLY A 70 -13.67 -0.07 11.62
N ALA A 71 -14.50 0.66 12.37
CA ALA A 71 -15.69 0.07 12.95
C ALA A 71 -16.63 -0.40 11.83
N THR A 72 -17.15 -1.61 11.96
CA THR A 72 -18.04 -2.24 10.98
C THR A 72 -19.50 -2.27 11.45
N LEU A 73 -19.70 -2.09 12.74
CA LEU A 73 -21.01 -2.06 13.40
C LEU A 73 -21.14 -0.76 14.19
N LEU A 74 -22.35 -0.16 14.11
CA LEU A 74 -22.70 1.01 14.89
C LEU A 74 -24.00 0.74 15.63
N GLU A 75 -24.05 1.11 16.90
CA GLU A 75 -25.23 1.01 17.75
C GLU A 75 -25.55 2.37 18.34
N ARG A 76 -26.82 2.73 18.39
CA ARG A 76 -27.30 4.00 18.88
C ARG A 76 -28.69 3.89 19.48
N HIS A 77 -28.93 4.64 20.56
CA HIS A 77 -30.28 4.80 21.12
C HIS A 77 -31.16 5.62 20.19
N ILE A 78 -32.37 5.12 19.93
CA ILE A 78 -33.41 5.81 19.15
C ILE A 78 -34.71 5.83 19.92
N GLY A 79 -35.53 6.84 19.71
CA GLY A 79 -36.82 6.93 20.35
C GLY A 79 -37.77 7.87 19.62
N LYS A 80 -39.06 7.76 19.97
CA LYS A 80 -40.09 8.68 19.53
C LYS A 80 -40.66 9.40 20.75
N PRO A 81 -40.56 10.75 20.82
CA PRO A 81 -41.16 11.50 21.90
C PRO A 81 -42.69 11.35 21.85
N THR A 82 -43.33 11.39 23.00
CA THR A 82 -44.77 11.40 23.15
C THR A 82 -45.15 12.56 24.05
N ASP A 83 -46.47 12.85 24.19
CA ASP A 83 -46.98 13.92 25.07
C ASP A 83 -46.58 13.71 26.54
N LYS A 84 -46.27 12.46 26.91
CA LYS A 84 -45.94 12.09 28.30
C LYS A 84 -44.46 11.77 28.53
N ILE A 85 -43.70 11.52 27.47
CA ILE A 85 -42.30 11.06 27.56
C ILE A 85 -41.44 11.86 26.57
N THR A 86 -40.47 12.58 27.08
CA THR A 86 -39.44 13.26 26.30
C THR A 86 -38.28 12.30 26.05
N LEU A 87 -37.54 12.52 24.96
CA LEU A 87 -36.27 11.77 24.75
C LEU A 87 -35.19 12.25 25.73
N ASN A 88 -34.34 11.30 26.14
CA ASN A 88 -33.15 11.65 26.89
C ASN A 88 -32.11 12.36 25.97
N ALA A 89 -31.06 12.90 26.58
CA ALA A 89 -30.06 13.73 25.90
C ALA A 89 -29.20 13.01 24.86
N TYR A 90 -29.22 11.68 24.82
CA TYR A 90 -28.37 10.83 23.94
C TYR A 90 -29.19 9.94 22.97
N SER A 91 -30.52 10.03 22.98
CA SER A 91 -31.38 9.27 22.05
C SER A 91 -31.79 10.11 20.86
N SER A 92 -31.59 9.59 19.68
CA SER A 92 -31.98 10.23 18.41
C SER A 92 -33.48 10.08 18.13
N ASN A 93 -34.10 11.14 17.61
CA ASN A 93 -35.34 11.04 16.89
C ASN A 93 -35.09 10.53 15.46
N LYS A 94 -36.16 10.41 14.67
CA LYS A 94 -36.10 9.89 13.30
C LYS A 94 -35.17 10.72 12.39
N ASP A 95 -35.26 12.05 12.43
CA ASP A 95 -34.52 12.92 11.52
C ASP A 95 -33.04 12.95 11.87
N GLN A 96 -32.73 12.93 13.16
CA GLN A 96 -31.35 12.79 13.68
C GLN A 96 -30.73 11.44 13.28
N LEU A 97 -31.49 10.35 13.37
CA LEU A 97 -31.04 9.03 12.93
C LEU A 97 -30.80 9.00 11.41
N ASP A 98 -31.72 9.58 10.61
CA ASP A 98 -31.55 9.67 9.15
C ASP A 98 -30.28 10.45 8.76
N ASN A 99 -30.01 11.57 9.45
CA ASN A 99 -28.79 12.34 9.22
C ASN A 99 -27.53 11.57 9.61
N TRP A 100 -27.57 10.89 10.73
CA TRP A 100 -26.47 10.05 11.20
C TRP A 100 -26.16 8.90 10.23
N ILE A 101 -27.18 8.20 9.71
CA ILE A 101 -27.02 7.14 8.70
C ILE A 101 -26.46 7.72 7.39
N LYS A 102 -26.91 8.91 6.95
CA LYS A 102 -26.36 9.59 5.77
C LYS A 102 -24.88 9.93 5.95
N ALA A 103 -24.49 10.45 7.13
CA ALA A 103 -23.10 10.73 7.46
C ALA A 103 -22.26 9.46 7.48
N ALA A 104 -22.75 8.37 8.06
CA ALA A 104 -22.09 7.07 8.06
C ALA A 104 -21.85 6.54 6.63
N LYS A 105 -22.88 6.55 5.77
CA LYS A 105 -22.78 6.15 4.36
C LYS A 105 -21.79 7.02 3.59
N LYS A 106 -21.81 8.33 3.78
CA LYS A 106 -20.88 9.27 3.16
C LYS A 106 -19.45 8.99 3.59
N THR A 107 -19.22 8.71 4.87
CA THR A 107 -17.91 8.37 5.41
C THR A 107 -17.35 7.12 4.75
N ILE A 108 -18.13 6.03 4.64
CA ILE A 108 -17.71 4.79 3.96
C ILE A 108 -17.30 5.08 2.50
N THR A 109 -18.05 5.94 1.81
CA THR A 109 -17.73 6.34 0.43
C THR A 109 -16.42 7.12 0.35
N ILE A 110 -16.20 8.07 1.28
CA ILE A 110 -14.97 8.90 1.32
C ILE A 110 -13.73 8.05 1.66
N CYS A 111 -13.86 7.13 2.62
CA CYS A 111 -12.76 6.24 3.01
C CYS A 111 -12.38 5.27 1.90
N GLY A 112 -13.33 4.92 1.03
CA GLY A 112 -13.11 3.91 -0.01
C GLY A 112 -13.01 2.48 0.55
N ARG A 113 -12.82 1.51 -0.33
CA ARG A 113 -12.68 0.09 0.03
C ARG A 113 -11.43 -0.49 -0.62
N GLY A 114 -10.53 -1.02 0.21
CA GLY A 114 -9.36 -1.73 -0.28
C GLY A 114 -8.32 -0.86 -0.97
N LYS A 115 -7.61 -1.44 -1.95
CA LYS A 115 -6.56 -0.76 -2.70
C LYS A 115 -7.19 0.26 -3.67
N ARG A 116 -6.61 1.48 -3.68
CA ARG A 116 -7.06 2.55 -4.56
C ARG A 116 -6.81 2.17 -6.02
N GLU A 117 -7.84 2.31 -6.85
CA GLU A 117 -7.73 2.27 -8.30
C GLU A 117 -7.41 3.66 -8.84
N ILE A 118 -6.53 3.73 -9.83
CA ILE A 118 -6.14 5.00 -10.45
C ILE A 118 -7.20 5.40 -11.47
N ASN A 119 -7.74 6.62 -11.34
CA ASN A 119 -8.72 7.17 -12.27
C ASN A 119 -8.03 7.73 -13.51
N GLU A 120 -8.59 7.47 -14.70
CA GLU A 120 -8.05 7.97 -15.98
C GLU A 120 -7.89 9.49 -16.00
N LYS A 121 -8.86 10.25 -15.46
CA LYS A 121 -8.77 11.72 -15.35
C LYS A 121 -7.63 12.18 -14.45
N GLU A 122 -7.27 11.39 -13.45
CA GLU A 122 -6.11 11.67 -12.62
C GLU A 122 -4.81 11.45 -13.40
N ILE A 123 -4.74 10.39 -14.22
CA ILE A 123 -3.59 10.15 -15.12
C ILE A 123 -3.43 11.32 -16.09
N GLU A 124 -4.52 11.80 -16.71
CA GLU A 124 -4.51 12.98 -17.58
C GLU A 124 -4.00 14.22 -16.86
N SER A 125 -4.53 14.48 -15.65
CA SER A 125 -4.09 15.61 -14.81
C SER A 125 -2.60 15.50 -14.46
N LEU A 126 -2.13 14.32 -14.05
CA LEU A 126 -0.72 14.09 -13.74
C LEU A 126 0.16 14.30 -14.98
N ASN A 127 -0.27 13.84 -16.16
CA ASN A 127 0.46 14.02 -17.39
C ASN A 127 0.57 15.50 -17.79
N SER A 128 -0.46 16.31 -17.55
CA SER A 128 -0.42 17.76 -17.79
C SER A 128 0.60 18.50 -16.92
N LEU A 129 0.96 17.95 -15.76
CA LEU A 129 1.93 18.51 -14.82
C LEU A 129 3.36 17.99 -15.01
N LYS A 130 3.53 16.98 -15.86
CA LYS A 130 4.85 16.44 -16.17
C LYS A 130 5.66 17.43 -17.01
N ARG A 131 6.97 17.38 -16.81
CA ARG A 131 7.93 18.10 -17.67
C ARG A 131 8.57 17.14 -18.63
N GLY A 132 8.63 17.54 -19.89
CA GLY A 132 9.38 16.86 -20.93
C GLY A 132 10.77 17.44 -21.10
N ILE A 133 11.61 16.75 -21.85
CA ILE A 133 12.95 17.19 -22.23
C ILE A 133 12.87 17.87 -23.59
N TYR A 134 13.43 19.08 -23.70
CA TYR A 134 13.54 19.86 -24.91
C TYR A 134 15.01 20.21 -25.18
N LEU A 135 15.34 20.46 -26.44
CA LEU A 135 16.69 20.82 -26.84
C LEU A 135 16.92 22.33 -26.77
N ASN A 136 18.06 22.77 -26.25
CA ASN A 136 18.47 24.17 -26.24
C ASN A 136 18.92 24.63 -27.65
N ASN A 137 19.61 23.76 -28.39
CA ASN A 137 20.22 24.04 -29.70
C ASN A 137 19.96 22.88 -30.65
N ASP A 138 20.27 23.10 -31.95
CA ASP A 138 20.31 22.04 -32.94
C ASP A 138 21.37 21.00 -32.56
N VAL A 139 21.03 19.73 -32.73
CA VAL A 139 21.87 18.59 -32.39
C VAL A 139 22.07 17.72 -33.61
N GLU A 140 23.32 17.43 -33.94
CA GLU A 140 23.67 16.52 -35.02
C GLU A 140 23.54 15.05 -34.61
N ILE A 141 23.29 14.20 -35.60
CA ILE A 141 23.30 12.75 -35.43
C ILE A 141 24.61 12.27 -34.82
N GLY A 142 24.54 11.34 -33.86
CA GLY A 142 25.69 10.76 -33.17
C GLY A 142 26.21 11.60 -31.99
N LYS A 143 25.71 12.83 -31.78
CA LYS A 143 26.11 13.66 -30.64
C LYS A 143 25.55 13.07 -29.33
N GLU A 144 26.43 12.92 -28.36
CA GLU A 144 26.05 12.61 -26.96
C GLU A 144 25.57 13.89 -26.29
N LEU A 145 24.32 13.85 -25.79
CA LEU A 145 23.67 14.99 -25.13
C LEU A 145 24.20 15.18 -23.73
N LYS A 146 24.53 16.41 -23.38
CA LYS A 146 24.91 16.86 -22.02
C LYS A 146 23.79 17.67 -21.41
N LYS A 147 23.89 17.94 -20.12
CA LYS A 147 22.89 18.71 -19.36
C LYS A 147 22.61 20.09 -19.98
N ASP A 148 23.63 20.74 -20.55
CA ASP A 148 23.52 22.06 -21.15
C ASP A 148 22.88 22.05 -22.56
N ASP A 149 22.76 20.86 -23.17
CA ASP A 149 22.07 20.71 -24.46
C ASP A 149 20.54 20.67 -24.31
N VAL A 150 20.02 20.55 -23.07
CA VAL A 150 18.61 20.33 -22.84
C VAL A 150 18.04 21.25 -21.74
N TYR A 151 16.72 21.45 -21.80
CA TYR A 151 15.94 22.07 -20.73
C TYR A 151 14.67 21.27 -20.47
N PHE A 152 14.06 21.50 -19.32
CA PHE A 152 12.86 20.79 -18.89
C PHE A 152 11.68 21.76 -18.80
N ALA A 153 10.64 21.48 -19.55
CA ALA A 153 9.46 22.33 -19.62
C ALA A 153 8.14 21.54 -19.66
N MET A 154 7.07 22.22 -19.29
CA MET A 154 5.70 21.79 -19.53
C MET A 154 5.15 22.45 -20.80
N PRO A 155 4.20 21.84 -21.48
CA PRO A 155 3.61 20.52 -21.19
C PRO A 155 4.49 19.37 -21.70
N TYR A 156 4.35 18.21 -21.02
CA TYR A 156 4.87 16.94 -21.53
C TYR A 156 4.08 16.52 -22.77
N GLN A 157 4.77 16.17 -23.84
CA GLN A 157 4.14 15.73 -25.07
C GLN A 157 4.11 14.20 -25.18
N LYS A 158 3.17 13.67 -25.94
CA LYS A 158 3.05 12.24 -26.17
C LYS A 158 4.36 11.68 -26.75
N ASP A 159 4.81 10.54 -26.22
CA ASP A 159 6.05 9.84 -26.60
C ASP A 159 7.35 10.60 -26.25
N GLN A 160 7.30 11.74 -25.61
CA GLN A 160 8.45 12.50 -25.16
C GLN A 160 9.16 11.80 -23.96
N ILE A 161 10.45 12.02 -23.81
CA ILE A 161 11.18 11.56 -22.62
C ILE A 161 10.85 12.50 -21.47
N GLU A 162 10.36 11.93 -20.35
CA GLU A 162 10.08 12.68 -19.13
C GLU A 162 11.37 13.22 -18.50
N SER A 163 11.30 14.40 -17.89
CA SER A 163 12.46 15.03 -17.23
C SER A 163 13.11 14.14 -16.17
N GLY A 164 12.32 13.33 -15.45
CA GLY A 164 12.81 12.37 -14.46
C GLY A 164 13.63 11.21 -15.05
N ASN A 165 13.53 10.99 -16.36
CA ASN A 165 14.28 9.96 -17.07
C ASN A 165 15.54 10.52 -17.74
N TRP A 166 15.85 11.81 -17.53
CA TRP A 166 17.09 12.39 -18.01
C TRP A 166 18.30 11.71 -17.40
N ARG A 167 19.28 11.39 -18.24
CA ARG A 167 20.59 10.91 -17.82
C ARG A 167 21.62 11.30 -18.90
N GLU A 168 22.86 11.45 -18.53
CA GLU A 168 23.95 11.62 -19.46
C GLU A 168 24.16 10.34 -20.28
N GLY A 169 24.74 10.48 -21.46
CA GLY A 169 24.98 9.35 -22.37
C GLY A 169 23.80 9.03 -23.30
N ILE A 170 22.83 9.92 -23.42
CA ILE A 170 21.80 9.86 -24.47
C ILE A 170 22.43 10.32 -25.78
N ILE A 171 22.35 9.51 -26.85
CA ILE A 171 22.94 9.79 -28.15
C ILE A 171 21.84 10.07 -29.17
N ALA A 172 21.97 11.16 -29.96
CA ALA A 172 21.02 11.47 -31.01
C ALA A 172 21.13 10.48 -32.17
N LYS A 173 20.01 9.89 -32.61
CA LYS A 173 19.92 8.98 -33.77
C LYS A 173 19.70 9.70 -35.10
N SER A 174 19.32 10.98 -35.05
CA SER A 174 19.04 11.82 -36.20
C SER A 174 19.43 13.26 -35.89
N ASN A 175 19.42 14.12 -36.92
CA ASN A 175 19.58 15.55 -36.72
C ASN A 175 18.30 16.09 -36.04
N LEU A 176 18.45 16.73 -34.91
CA LEU A 176 17.35 17.23 -34.09
C LEU A 176 17.40 18.76 -34.02
N LYS A 177 16.24 19.39 -34.03
CA LYS A 177 16.12 20.85 -34.01
C LYS A 177 15.95 21.38 -32.59
N ALA A 178 16.51 22.59 -32.38
CA ALA A 178 16.31 23.35 -31.15
C ALA A 178 14.82 23.49 -30.81
N HIS A 179 14.51 23.48 -29.54
CA HIS A 179 13.16 23.59 -28.95
C HIS A 179 12.19 22.44 -29.27
N ASN A 180 12.64 21.42 -30.02
CA ASN A 180 11.83 20.24 -30.23
C ASN A 180 11.82 19.36 -28.97
N PRO A 181 10.68 18.67 -28.68
CA PRO A 181 10.60 17.68 -27.65
C PRO A 181 11.49 16.47 -27.99
N LEU A 182 12.23 15.98 -27.02
CA LEU A 182 13.09 14.81 -27.19
C LEU A 182 12.30 13.54 -26.96
N SER A 183 12.17 12.67 -27.96
CA SER A 183 11.44 11.42 -27.87
C SER A 183 12.37 10.20 -27.81
N ASN A 184 11.86 9.07 -27.34
CA ASN A 184 12.61 7.81 -27.32
C ASN A 184 13.00 7.31 -28.72
N LYS A 185 12.30 7.78 -29.77
CA LYS A 185 12.60 7.42 -31.17
C LYS A 185 13.84 8.14 -31.72
N ASP A 186 14.07 9.33 -31.21
CA ASP A 186 15.10 10.25 -31.70
C ASP A 186 16.48 9.98 -31.11
N VAL A 187 16.53 9.11 -30.07
CA VAL A 187 17.76 8.89 -29.32
C VAL A 187 18.03 7.41 -29.08
N GLU A 188 19.30 7.12 -28.86
CA GLU A 188 19.78 5.88 -28.24
C GLU A 188 20.13 6.15 -26.79
N ILE A 189 19.55 5.38 -25.90
CA ILE A 189 19.79 5.50 -24.47
C ILE A 189 20.72 4.35 -24.09
N LYS A 190 21.93 4.68 -23.62
CA LYS A 190 22.84 3.65 -23.06
C LYS A 190 22.13 2.89 -21.97
N ASP A 191 22.43 1.61 -21.86
CA ASP A 191 21.89 0.74 -20.82
C ASP A 191 22.02 1.36 -19.42
N GLU A 192 20.99 1.14 -18.60
CA GLU A 192 21.03 1.59 -17.22
C GLU A 192 22.17 0.93 -16.45
N PRO A 193 23.01 1.71 -15.75
CA PRO A 193 24.08 1.15 -14.94
C PRO A 193 23.55 0.16 -13.87
N ASP A 194 24.26 -0.93 -13.66
CA ASP A 194 23.87 -2.01 -12.75
C ASP A 194 23.53 -1.51 -11.34
N TYR A 195 24.28 -0.53 -10.82
CA TYR A 195 24.00 0.04 -9.49
C TYR A 195 22.64 0.72 -9.37
N LEU A 196 22.12 1.33 -10.47
CA LEU A 196 20.77 1.93 -10.46
C LEU A 196 19.68 0.86 -10.45
N ILE A 197 19.89 -0.24 -11.19
CA ILE A 197 18.97 -1.39 -11.18
C ILE A 197 18.90 -1.98 -9.77
N ILE A 198 20.05 -2.19 -9.13
CA ILE A 198 20.14 -2.68 -7.75
C ILE A 198 19.45 -1.70 -6.78
N LYS A 199 19.74 -0.41 -6.89
CA LYS A 199 19.13 0.62 -6.03
C LYS A 199 17.61 0.62 -6.14
N LYS A 200 17.06 0.54 -7.35
CA LYS A 200 15.60 0.47 -7.56
C LYS A 200 15.00 -0.78 -6.91
N ALA A 201 15.62 -1.94 -7.12
CA ALA A 201 15.16 -3.18 -6.51
C ALA A 201 15.18 -3.13 -4.98
N ILE A 202 16.20 -2.55 -4.36
CA ILE A 202 16.27 -2.36 -2.90
C ILE A 202 15.12 -1.47 -2.42
N HIS A 203 14.77 -0.40 -3.15
CA HIS A 203 13.64 0.45 -2.78
C HIS A 203 12.30 -0.28 -2.89
N GLU A 204 12.09 -1.08 -3.95
CA GLU A 204 10.90 -1.92 -4.11
C GLU A 204 10.78 -2.92 -2.93
N VAL A 205 11.88 -3.60 -2.58
CA VAL A 205 11.94 -4.54 -1.44
C VAL A 205 11.63 -3.86 -0.10
N LYS A 206 12.18 -2.66 0.14
CA LYS A 206 11.83 -1.87 1.35
C LYS A 206 10.34 -1.56 1.43
N GLY A 207 9.72 -1.20 0.31
CA GLY A 207 8.28 -0.97 0.21
C GLY A 207 7.48 -2.23 0.55
N MET A 208 7.85 -3.38 -0.03
CA MET A 208 7.19 -4.67 0.24
C MET A 208 7.30 -5.11 1.71
N LEU A 209 8.47 -4.96 2.32
CA LEU A 209 8.66 -5.28 3.75
C LEU A 209 7.81 -4.38 4.65
N ALA A 210 7.74 -3.08 4.34
CA ALA A 210 6.91 -2.13 5.08
C ALA A 210 5.41 -2.45 4.93
N GLU A 211 4.93 -2.75 3.72
CA GLU A 211 3.54 -3.15 3.45
C GLU A 211 3.17 -4.46 4.18
N ALA A 212 4.10 -5.39 4.24
CA ALA A 212 3.94 -6.66 4.97
C ALA A 212 4.09 -6.54 6.49
N ASN A 213 4.41 -5.37 7.04
CA ASN A 213 4.75 -5.15 8.45
C ASN A 213 5.89 -6.05 8.95
N ILE A 214 6.85 -6.37 8.07
CA ILE A 214 8.04 -7.16 8.44
C ILE A 214 9.11 -6.20 8.93
N ILE A 215 9.41 -6.27 10.22
CA ILE A 215 10.45 -5.48 10.88
C ILE A 215 11.76 -6.28 10.88
N LEU A 216 12.81 -5.68 10.31
CA LEU A 216 14.15 -6.22 10.38
C LEU A 216 14.83 -5.74 11.66
N ASN A 217 15.66 -6.60 12.27
CA ASN A 217 16.56 -6.19 13.35
C ASN A 217 17.71 -5.31 12.80
N SER A 218 18.58 -4.82 13.68
CA SER A 218 19.70 -3.95 13.29
C SER A 218 20.85 -4.68 12.60
N GLU A 219 20.91 -6.01 12.74
CA GLU A 219 21.99 -6.84 12.21
C GLU A 219 21.44 -7.82 11.20
N PHE A 220 21.72 -7.58 9.93
CA PHE A 220 21.40 -8.48 8.82
C PHE A 220 22.31 -8.19 7.63
N GLU A 221 22.51 -9.20 6.80
CA GLU A 221 23.21 -9.08 5.53
C GLU A 221 22.19 -9.20 4.38
N VAL A 222 22.42 -8.44 3.30
CA VAL A 222 21.57 -8.49 2.11
C VAL A 222 22.34 -9.06 0.95
N GLU A 223 21.80 -10.11 0.36
CA GLU A 223 22.30 -10.72 -0.87
C GLU A 223 21.32 -10.39 -2.00
N TYR A 224 21.86 -9.85 -3.08
CA TYR A 224 21.15 -9.59 -4.31
C TYR A 224 21.42 -10.74 -5.29
N SER A 225 20.57 -11.76 -5.23
CA SER A 225 20.77 -12.97 -6.03
C SER A 225 20.23 -12.78 -7.45
N HIS A 226 21.12 -12.79 -8.44
CA HIS A 226 20.80 -12.68 -9.86
C HIS A 226 21.46 -13.81 -10.64
N HIS A 227 20.68 -14.66 -11.29
CA HIS A 227 21.20 -15.87 -11.95
C HIS A 227 21.63 -15.64 -13.40
N TYR A 228 21.11 -14.60 -14.05
CA TYR A 228 21.35 -14.28 -15.47
C TYR A 228 21.83 -12.84 -15.68
N GLY A 229 22.51 -12.29 -14.69
CA GLY A 229 23.00 -10.92 -14.69
C GLY A 229 22.01 -9.90 -14.13
N VAL A 230 22.52 -8.77 -13.66
CA VAL A 230 21.77 -7.71 -12.98
C VAL A 230 20.61 -7.16 -13.85
N LYS A 231 20.83 -7.03 -15.15
CA LYS A 231 19.82 -6.52 -16.11
C LYS A 231 18.56 -7.38 -16.18
N LYS A 232 18.67 -8.69 -15.88
CA LYS A 232 17.54 -9.62 -15.88
C LYS A 232 16.94 -9.85 -14.48
N PHE A 233 17.43 -9.14 -13.46
CA PHE A 233 17.02 -9.36 -12.08
C PHE A 233 15.51 -9.29 -11.87
N LYS A 234 14.83 -8.32 -12.48
CA LYS A 234 13.37 -8.19 -12.36
C LYS A 234 12.60 -9.42 -12.86
N GLN A 235 13.20 -10.18 -13.75
CA GLN A 235 12.60 -11.41 -14.29
C GLN A 235 13.09 -12.64 -13.53
N PHE A 236 14.40 -12.70 -13.22
CA PHE A 236 15.04 -13.86 -12.61
C PHE A 236 15.93 -13.44 -11.45
N GLY A 237 15.49 -13.68 -10.23
CA GLY A 237 16.28 -13.35 -9.06
C GLY A 237 15.47 -13.38 -7.76
N VAL A 238 16.12 -12.96 -6.70
CA VAL A 238 15.52 -12.78 -5.38
C VAL A 238 16.43 -11.91 -4.52
N VAL A 239 15.88 -11.08 -3.67
CA VAL A 239 16.65 -10.44 -2.59
C VAL A 239 16.56 -11.32 -1.35
N ILE A 240 17.72 -11.71 -0.84
CA ILE A 240 17.86 -12.58 0.34
C ILE A 240 18.35 -11.73 1.49
N ILE A 241 17.64 -11.73 2.59
CA ILE A 241 18.02 -11.07 3.84
C ILE A 241 18.42 -12.15 4.83
N ASN A 242 19.70 -12.24 5.12
CA ASN A 242 20.28 -13.21 6.04
C ASN A 242 20.11 -12.70 7.48
N ILE A 243 19.22 -13.31 8.24
CA ILE A 243 18.97 -12.98 9.65
C ILE A 243 19.90 -13.80 10.56
N ILE A 244 20.08 -15.09 10.25
CA ILE A 244 20.98 -16.01 10.92
C ILE A 244 21.65 -16.86 9.85
N ASN A 245 22.98 -16.94 9.90
CA ASN A 245 23.77 -17.78 9.01
C ASN A 245 24.90 -18.42 9.80
N ARG A 246 24.60 -19.55 10.46
CA ARG A 246 25.50 -20.34 11.30
C ARG A 246 25.31 -21.81 10.95
N ASP A 247 25.33 -22.72 11.94
CA ASP A 247 24.99 -24.14 11.75
C ASP A 247 23.59 -24.36 11.20
N TYR A 248 22.72 -23.38 11.38
CA TYR A 248 21.43 -23.24 10.72
C TYR A 248 21.26 -21.84 10.14
N CYS A 249 20.40 -21.72 9.14
CA CYS A 249 20.13 -20.46 8.47
C CYS A 249 18.68 -20.05 8.65
N LYS A 250 18.45 -18.76 8.93
CA LYS A 250 17.13 -18.11 8.83
C LYS A 250 17.25 -16.94 7.86
N LYS A 251 16.49 -17.00 6.79
CA LYS A 251 16.55 -16.01 5.72
C LYS A 251 15.14 -15.51 5.40
N ILE A 252 15.01 -14.25 5.01
CA ILE A 252 13.81 -13.72 4.37
C ILE A 252 14.12 -13.58 2.88
N LEU A 253 13.34 -14.23 2.05
CA LEU A 253 13.45 -14.15 0.61
C LEU A 253 12.36 -13.21 0.11
N VAL A 254 12.75 -12.15 -0.60
CA VAL A 254 11.82 -11.18 -1.17
C VAL A 254 11.89 -11.28 -2.68
N GLN A 255 10.82 -11.81 -3.28
CA GLN A 255 10.65 -11.85 -4.73
C GLN A 255 9.73 -10.73 -5.18
N LEU A 256 10.13 -10.03 -6.24
CA LEU A 256 9.29 -9.02 -6.87
C LEU A 256 8.09 -9.68 -7.57
N PRO A 257 6.99 -8.95 -7.81
CA PRO A 257 5.85 -9.50 -8.53
C PRO A 257 6.25 -10.11 -9.88
N ASN A 258 5.80 -11.35 -10.15
CA ASN A 258 6.11 -12.15 -11.33
C ASN A 258 7.61 -12.51 -11.52
N GLN A 259 8.44 -12.32 -10.51
CA GLN A 259 9.85 -12.73 -10.54
C GLN A 259 9.96 -14.24 -10.37
N VAL A 260 10.84 -14.87 -11.15
CA VAL A 260 11.08 -16.31 -11.11
C VAL A 260 12.46 -16.58 -10.49
N HIS A 261 12.50 -17.52 -9.55
CA HIS A 261 13.75 -18.08 -9.08
C HIS A 261 14.05 -19.37 -9.87
N PRO A 262 15.22 -19.53 -10.48
CA PRO A 262 15.55 -20.74 -11.25
C PRO A 262 15.50 -22.00 -10.38
N PRO A 263 15.25 -23.18 -10.99
CA PRO A 263 15.27 -24.45 -10.27
C PRO A 263 16.61 -24.67 -9.58
N GLN A 264 16.54 -25.13 -8.33
CA GLN A 264 17.71 -25.49 -7.53
C GLN A 264 17.40 -26.71 -6.67
N TYR A 265 18.44 -27.43 -6.26
CA TYR A 265 18.32 -28.52 -5.29
C TYR A 265 19.52 -28.55 -4.38
N HIS A 266 19.34 -29.06 -3.18
CA HIS A 266 20.41 -29.29 -2.20
C HIS A 266 20.55 -30.78 -1.93
N LYS A 267 21.78 -31.30 -1.96
CA LYS A 267 22.07 -32.72 -1.70
C LYS A 267 22.03 -33.11 -0.22
N LEU A 268 22.37 -32.15 0.65
CA LEU A 268 22.58 -32.41 2.10
C LEU A 268 21.80 -31.45 2.99
N LYS A 269 20.99 -30.56 2.41
CA LYS A 269 20.30 -29.51 3.16
C LYS A 269 18.80 -29.62 2.96
N GLU A 270 18.09 -29.66 4.07
CA GLU A 270 16.62 -29.53 4.08
C GLU A 270 16.26 -28.04 4.21
N GLU A 271 15.22 -27.62 3.47
CA GLU A 271 14.71 -26.28 3.50
C GLU A 271 13.21 -26.29 3.75
N THR A 272 12.77 -25.39 4.61
CA THR A 272 11.35 -25.14 4.86
C THR A 272 11.01 -23.73 4.42
N PHE A 273 9.97 -23.56 3.62
CA PHE A 273 9.46 -22.29 3.16
C PHE A 273 8.12 -21.96 3.81
N GLN A 274 8.01 -20.75 4.31
CA GLN A 274 6.76 -20.18 4.83
C GLN A 274 6.50 -18.86 4.11
N VAL A 275 5.32 -18.68 3.51
CA VAL A 275 4.91 -17.40 2.95
C VAL A 275 4.52 -16.47 4.12
N LEU A 276 5.17 -15.31 4.18
CA LEU A 276 4.91 -14.29 5.20
C LEU A 276 3.94 -13.22 4.70
N SER A 277 3.94 -12.98 3.38
CA SER A 277 3.07 -12.01 2.73
C SER A 277 2.97 -12.30 1.23
N GLY A 278 1.80 -12.09 0.64
CA GLY A 278 1.55 -12.34 -0.78
C GLY A 278 1.26 -13.81 -1.08
N SER A 279 1.62 -14.24 -2.30
CA SER A 279 1.45 -15.61 -2.76
C SER A 279 2.66 -16.08 -3.57
N LEU A 280 2.99 -17.35 -3.48
CA LEU A 280 4.13 -17.97 -4.15
C LEU A 280 3.68 -19.24 -4.87
N VAL A 281 4.02 -19.35 -6.17
CA VAL A 281 3.89 -20.60 -6.91
C VAL A 281 5.20 -21.36 -6.81
N VAL A 282 5.14 -22.57 -6.26
CA VAL A 282 6.32 -23.45 -6.12
C VAL A 282 6.13 -24.67 -7.03
N ASN A 283 7.11 -24.96 -7.86
CA ASN A 283 7.14 -26.18 -8.66
C ASN A 283 8.10 -27.19 -8.02
N LEU A 284 7.57 -28.31 -7.55
CA LEU A 284 8.33 -29.42 -6.97
C LEU A 284 8.13 -30.66 -7.85
N ASP A 285 9.18 -31.10 -8.50
CA ASP A 285 9.19 -32.29 -9.38
C ASP A 285 8.08 -32.26 -10.44
N GLY A 286 7.88 -31.09 -11.06
CA GLY A 286 6.87 -30.88 -12.08
C GLY A 286 5.43 -30.66 -11.58
N LYS A 287 5.23 -30.64 -10.25
CA LYS A 287 3.93 -30.32 -9.64
C LYS A 287 3.94 -28.91 -9.09
N GLU A 288 3.04 -28.07 -9.59
CA GLU A 288 2.87 -26.72 -9.10
C GLU A 288 1.95 -26.68 -7.86
N LYS A 289 2.36 -25.91 -6.88
CA LYS A 289 1.61 -25.64 -5.67
C LYS A 289 1.59 -24.13 -5.38
N LEU A 290 0.41 -23.59 -5.19
CA LEU A 290 0.24 -22.19 -4.74
C LEU A 290 0.26 -22.15 -3.21
N LEU A 291 1.11 -21.28 -2.66
CA LEU A 291 1.24 -21.01 -1.22
C LEU A 291 0.80 -19.58 -0.93
N TYR A 292 0.20 -19.36 0.25
CA TYR A 292 -0.30 -18.07 0.73
C TYR A 292 0.31 -17.72 2.08
#